data_fb7d8bf83736501e129436d8aafbdde7
#
_entry.id   fb7d8bf83736501e129436d8aafbdde7
#
_cell.length_a   1.000
_cell.length_b   1.000
_cell.length_c   1.000
_cell.angle_alpha   90.00
_cell.angle_beta   90.00
_cell.angle_gamma   90.00
#
_symmetry.space_group_name_H-M   'P 1'
#
loop_
_entity.id
_entity.type
_entity.pdbx_description
1 polymer ?
#
loop_
_entity_poly.entity_id
_entity_poly.type
_entity_poly.pdbx_seq_one_letter_code
_entity_poly.pdbx_strand_id
1 'polypeptide(L)'
;SVTGKVHPKQFIANNTAQIGDVIILTKPLGIGILSTALKGGLLKNSHLNSMLEGMLTLNLKASRLAVKFKTSAMSDVTGFGLLGHLKEMLNPQISIRIFENSLPLLRGVRGYFDIGLIPAGAYQNYEFIKKSCPHLQENTLLFCSPETSGGLLIALDEKNANALLK
;
A
#
# COMPACT_ATOMS: atom_id res chain seq x y z
N SER A 1 19.10 -7.26 -4.76
CA SER A 1 19.08 -5.81 -4.43
C SER A 1 19.16 -4.98 -5.70
N VAL A 2 18.59 -3.79 -5.66
CA VAL A 2 18.60 -2.83 -6.76
C VAL A 2 19.25 -1.55 -6.26
N THR A 3 20.21 -1.03 -7.01
CA THR A 3 20.90 0.22 -6.71
C THR A 3 20.68 1.20 -7.85
N GLY A 4 20.39 2.46 -7.51
CA GLY A 4 20.14 3.50 -8.49
C GLY A 4 20.81 4.81 -8.11
N LYS A 5 20.75 5.79 -9.02
CA LYS A 5 21.20 7.18 -8.77
C LYS A 5 19.99 8.09 -8.82
N VAL A 6 19.92 9.03 -7.88
CA VAL A 6 18.91 10.09 -7.85
C VAL A 6 19.60 11.45 -7.65
N HIS A 7 19.04 12.50 -8.23
CA HIS A 7 19.54 13.85 -8.01
C HIS A 7 19.32 14.26 -6.56
N PRO A 8 20.34 14.75 -5.83
CA PRO A 8 20.27 14.99 -4.37
C PRO A 8 19.19 16.00 -3.93
N LYS A 9 18.70 16.84 -4.85
CA LYS A 9 17.63 17.82 -4.58
C LYS A 9 16.26 17.43 -5.22
N GLN A 10 16.13 16.23 -5.78
CA GLN A 10 14.92 15.80 -6.51
C GLN A 10 14.38 14.46 -6.02
N PHE A 11 14.88 13.92 -4.92
CA PHE A 11 14.29 12.73 -4.31
C PHE A 11 13.10 13.12 -3.43
N ILE A 12 12.13 12.21 -3.34
CA ILE A 12 10.97 12.34 -2.46
C ILE A 12 11.20 11.35 -1.30
N ALA A 13 11.31 11.86 -0.07
CA ALA A 13 11.45 11.03 1.12
C ALA A 13 10.09 10.41 1.50
N ASN A 14 10.12 9.33 2.30
CA ASN A 14 8.89 8.67 2.76
C ASN A 14 8.28 9.33 4.01
N ASN A 15 9.05 10.04 4.83
CA ASN A 15 8.66 10.56 6.15
C ASN A 15 8.48 12.10 6.19
N THR A 16 8.23 12.72 5.06
CA THR A 16 8.08 14.18 4.91
C THR A 16 6.65 14.63 4.65
N ALA A 17 5.67 13.74 4.87
CA ALA A 17 4.24 14.09 4.79
C ALA A 17 3.88 15.22 5.77
N GLN A 18 2.91 16.05 5.38
CA GLN A 18 2.52 17.26 6.10
C GLN A 18 1.07 17.17 6.60
N ILE A 19 0.75 17.97 7.61
CA ILE A 19 -0.63 18.11 8.10
C ILE A 19 -1.49 18.69 6.96
N GLY A 20 -2.63 18.01 6.70
CA GLY A 20 -3.53 18.40 5.61
C GLY A 20 -3.28 17.69 4.29
N ASP A 21 -2.19 16.91 4.18
CA ASP A 21 -1.98 16.06 3.01
C ASP A 21 -3.08 14.98 2.92
N VAL A 22 -3.43 14.62 1.70
CA VAL A 22 -4.16 13.40 1.37
C VAL A 22 -3.21 12.38 0.78
N ILE A 23 -3.49 11.08 1.02
CA ILE A 23 -2.65 9.99 0.52
C ILE A 23 -3.41 9.25 -0.59
N ILE A 24 -2.79 9.14 -1.75
CA ILE A 24 -3.27 8.37 -2.89
C ILE A 24 -2.57 7.01 -2.91
N LEU A 25 -3.36 5.93 -2.95
CA LEU A 25 -2.88 4.58 -3.22
C LEU A 25 -3.07 4.27 -4.71
N THR A 26 -1.99 3.92 -5.41
CA THR A 26 -1.99 3.83 -6.88
C THR A 26 -2.32 2.47 -7.45
N LYS A 27 -2.41 1.43 -6.62
CA LYS A 27 -2.83 0.07 -7.03
C LYS A 27 -3.72 -0.56 -5.96
N PRO A 28 -4.65 -1.45 -6.33
CA PRO A 28 -5.43 -2.23 -5.36
C PRO A 28 -4.54 -3.19 -4.56
N LEU A 29 -5.01 -3.54 -3.36
CA LEU A 29 -4.33 -4.41 -2.40
C LEU A 29 -4.81 -5.86 -2.49
N GLY A 30 -4.00 -6.78 -1.94
CA GLY A 30 -4.38 -8.17 -1.68
C GLY A 30 -3.57 -9.23 -2.39
N ILE A 31 -2.42 -8.87 -3.00
CA ILE A 31 -1.56 -9.83 -3.71
C ILE A 31 -1.07 -10.94 -2.76
N GLY A 32 -0.72 -10.61 -1.51
CA GLY A 32 -0.30 -11.62 -0.54
C GLY A 32 -1.39 -12.66 -0.23
N ILE A 33 -2.65 -12.22 -0.09
CA ILE A 33 -3.81 -13.09 0.13
C ILE A 33 -4.06 -13.98 -1.09
N LEU A 34 -4.09 -13.38 -2.31
CA LEU A 34 -4.27 -14.14 -3.55
C LEU A 34 -3.13 -15.14 -3.80
N SER A 35 -1.89 -14.77 -3.46
CA SER A 35 -0.73 -15.67 -3.55
C SER A 35 -0.84 -16.85 -2.58
N THR A 36 -1.39 -16.63 -1.39
CA THR A 36 -1.68 -17.69 -0.42
C THR A 36 -2.76 -18.62 -0.95
N ALA A 37 -3.84 -18.07 -1.53
CA ALA A 37 -4.88 -18.85 -2.19
C ALA A 37 -4.35 -19.67 -3.38
N LEU A 38 -3.42 -19.09 -4.17
CA LEU A 38 -2.77 -19.78 -5.27
C LEU A 38 -1.95 -20.98 -4.78
N LYS A 39 -1.12 -20.78 -3.75
CA LYS A 39 -0.34 -21.86 -3.14
C LYS A 39 -1.20 -22.97 -2.55
N GLY A 40 -2.38 -22.63 -2.03
CA GLY A 40 -3.37 -23.57 -1.54
C GLY A 40 -4.21 -24.24 -2.62
N GLY A 41 -4.00 -23.95 -3.91
CA GLY A 41 -4.80 -24.51 -5.02
C GLY A 41 -6.24 -24.01 -5.09
N LEU A 42 -6.58 -22.91 -4.40
CA LEU A 42 -7.94 -22.39 -4.26
C LEU A 42 -8.20 -21.14 -5.11
N LEU A 43 -7.17 -20.57 -5.74
CA LEU A 43 -7.31 -19.35 -6.52
C LEU A 43 -8.06 -19.59 -7.83
N LYS A 44 -9.14 -18.84 -8.06
CA LYS A 44 -9.87 -18.86 -9.34
C LYS A 44 -9.04 -18.20 -10.45
N ASN A 45 -9.11 -18.76 -11.68
CA ASN A 45 -8.36 -18.24 -12.83
C ASN A 45 -8.64 -16.74 -13.11
N SER A 46 -9.88 -16.28 -12.93
CA SER A 46 -10.24 -14.87 -13.09
C SER A 46 -9.55 -13.94 -12.09
N HIS A 47 -9.23 -14.45 -10.90
CA HIS A 47 -8.49 -13.70 -9.86
C HIS A 47 -6.98 -13.75 -10.09
N LEU A 48 -6.46 -14.87 -10.65
CA LEU A 48 -5.06 -14.98 -11.05
C LEU A 48 -4.68 -13.92 -12.08
N ASN A 49 -5.49 -13.73 -13.11
CA ASN A 49 -5.23 -12.70 -14.13
C ASN A 49 -5.18 -11.29 -13.52
N SER A 50 -6.13 -10.95 -12.65
CA SER A 50 -6.15 -9.66 -11.95
C SER A 50 -4.92 -9.46 -11.05
N MET A 51 -4.48 -10.52 -10.36
CA MET A 51 -3.26 -10.49 -9.54
C MET A 51 -2.02 -10.25 -10.41
N LEU A 52 -1.86 -10.98 -11.51
CA LEU A 52 -0.73 -10.86 -12.42
C LEU A 52 -0.69 -9.47 -13.08
N GLU A 53 -1.83 -8.94 -13.53
CA GLU A 53 -1.93 -7.58 -14.07
C GLU A 53 -1.45 -6.53 -13.06
N GLY A 54 -1.91 -6.63 -11.80
CA GLY A 54 -1.46 -5.74 -10.73
C GLY A 54 0.04 -5.80 -10.47
N MET A 55 0.63 -7.01 -10.48
CA MET A 55 2.07 -7.21 -10.29
C MET A 55 2.91 -6.72 -11.47
N LEU A 56 2.45 -6.93 -12.71
CA LEU A 56 3.17 -6.56 -13.93
C LEU A 56 3.05 -5.07 -14.26
N THR A 57 2.04 -4.39 -13.75
CA THR A 57 1.86 -2.95 -13.93
C THR A 57 2.99 -2.19 -13.23
N LEU A 58 3.79 -1.45 -14.00
CA LEU A 58 4.90 -0.67 -13.45
C LEU A 58 4.40 0.61 -12.74
N ASN A 59 5.09 1.01 -11.67
CA ASN A 59 4.84 2.27 -10.95
C ASN A 59 5.41 3.50 -11.68
N LEU A 60 5.99 3.34 -12.88
CA LEU A 60 6.69 4.40 -13.63
C LEU A 60 5.81 5.63 -13.90
N LYS A 61 4.56 5.43 -14.36
CA LYS A 61 3.64 6.54 -14.62
C LYS A 61 3.29 7.29 -13.35
N ALA A 62 2.95 6.56 -12.29
CA ALA A 62 2.59 7.14 -10.99
C ALA A 62 3.77 7.93 -10.38
N SER A 63 4.99 7.38 -10.41
CA SER A 63 6.17 8.07 -9.88
C SER A 63 6.51 9.36 -10.65
N ARG A 64 6.36 9.37 -11.98
CA ARG A 64 6.55 10.58 -12.80
C ARG A 64 5.51 11.66 -12.47
N LEU A 65 4.25 11.26 -12.27
CA LEU A 65 3.20 12.19 -11.84
C LEU A 65 3.48 12.72 -10.44
N ALA A 66 3.89 11.88 -9.49
CA ALA A 66 4.25 12.30 -8.13
C ALA A 66 5.29 13.43 -8.14
N VAL A 67 6.35 13.29 -8.93
CA VAL A 67 7.38 14.35 -9.08
C VAL A 67 6.77 15.63 -9.67
N LYS A 68 5.90 15.52 -10.68
CA LYS A 68 5.27 16.67 -11.33
C LYS A 68 4.35 17.45 -10.40
N PHE A 69 3.63 16.77 -9.50
CA PHE A 69 2.61 17.36 -8.62
C PHE A 69 3.13 17.75 -7.22
N LYS A 70 4.45 17.91 -7.04
CA LYS A 70 5.07 18.37 -5.79
C LYS A 70 4.65 17.53 -4.58
N THR A 71 4.77 16.23 -4.70
CA THR A 71 4.50 15.27 -3.64
C THR A 71 5.33 15.57 -2.39
N SER A 72 4.68 15.60 -1.23
CA SER A 72 5.30 15.84 0.08
C SER A 72 6.08 14.63 0.57
N ALA A 73 5.52 13.42 0.41
CA ALA A 73 6.15 12.16 0.76
C ALA A 73 5.67 11.03 -0.16
N MET A 74 6.51 10.02 -0.34
CA MET A 74 6.15 8.85 -1.16
C MET A 74 6.81 7.59 -0.62
N SER A 75 6.06 6.48 -0.61
CA SER A 75 6.56 5.13 -0.33
C SER A 75 5.97 4.15 -1.33
N ASP A 76 6.60 3.00 -1.53
CA ASP A 76 5.93 1.84 -2.15
C ASP A 76 5.17 1.03 -1.10
N VAL A 77 4.30 0.12 -1.54
CA VAL A 77 3.61 -0.82 -0.67
C VAL A 77 4.09 -2.23 -1.00
N THR A 78 4.90 -2.80 -0.12
CA THR A 78 5.53 -4.10 -0.34
C THR A 78 5.42 -5.01 0.89
N GLY A 79 6.52 -5.55 1.40
CA GLY A 79 6.55 -6.59 2.43
C GLY A 79 5.90 -6.26 3.78
N PHE A 80 5.85 -4.98 4.16
CA PHE A 80 5.21 -4.56 5.42
C PHE A 80 3.70 -4.29 5.30
N GLY A 81 3.12 -4.49 4.10
CA GLY A 81 1.72 -4.21 3.83
C GLY A 81 1.39 -2.72 3.88
N LEU A 82 0.12 -2.38 3.64
CA LEU A 82 -0.31 -0.98 3.63
C LEU A 82 0.01 -0.27 4.96
N LEU A 83 -0.38 -0.89 6.09
CA LEU A 83 -0.26 -0.23 7.40
C LEU A 83 1.20 -0.06 7.83
N GLY A 84 2.09 -1.00 7.47
CA GLY A 84 3.51 -0.87 7.74
C GLY A 84 4.14 0.31 7.01
N HIS A 85 3.88 0.44 5.72
CA HIS A 85 4.41 1.55 4.92
C HIS A 85 3.78 2.90 5.28
N LEU A 86 2.48 2.94 5.62
CA LEU A 86 1.87 4.15 6.18
C LEU A 86 2.53 4.57 7.50
N LYS A 87 2.90 3.60 8.35
CA LYS A 87 3.64 3.90 9.59
C LYS A 87 5.01 4.52 9.30
N GLU A 88 5.72 4.09 8.27
CA GLU A 88 7.00 4.69 7.86
C GLU A 88 6.84 6.14 7.37
N MET A 89 5.65 6.51 6.87
CA MET A 89 5.35 7.88 6.44
C MET A 89 5.01 8.82 7.61
N LEU A 90 4.77 8.28 8.81
CA LEU A 90 4.49 9.07 10.00
C LEU A 90 5.77 9.72 10.54
N ASN A 91 5.60 10.93 11.05
CA ASN A 91 6.54 11.60 11.94
C ASN A 91 5.83 11.95 13.27
N PRO A 92 6.53 12.38 14.33
CA PRO A 92 5.92 12.63 15.63
C PRO A 92 4.80 13.69 15.66
N GLN A 93 4.65 14.47 14.60
CA GLN A 93 3.72 15.61 14.53
C GLN A 93 2.43 15.29 13.76
N ILE A 94 2.35 14.14 13.08
CA ILE A 94 1.22 13.78 12.22
C ILE A 94 0.63 12.43 12.59
N SER A 95 -0.66 12.28 12.32
CA SER A 95 -1.39 11.02 12.32
C SER A 95 -2.09 10.81 11.00
N ILE A 96 -2.36 9.56 10.64
CA ILE A 96 -3.06 9.20 9.39
C ILE A 96 -4.44 8.67 9.74
N ARG A 97 -5.47 9.20 9.09
CA ARG A 97 -6.84 8.66 9.13
C ARG A 97 -7.04 7.79 7.89
N ILE A 98 -7.44 6.55 8.09
CA ILE A 98 -7.70 5.58 7.03
C ILE A 98 -9.21 5.35 6.93
N PHE A 99 -9.76 5.46 5.71
CA PHE A 99 -11.13 5.13 5.39
C PHE A 99 -11.14 3.72 4.76
N GLU A 100 -11.33 2.70 5.59
CA GLU A 100 -11.23 1.29 5.18
C GLU A 100 -12.07 0.96 3.93
N ASN A 101 -13.31 1.45 3.88
CA ASN A 101 -14.24 1.20 2.78
C ASN A 101 -13.82 1.86 1.45
N SER A 102 -12.88 2.81 1.49
CA SER A 102 -12.33 3.47 0.30
C SER A 102 -11.09 2.80 -0.24
N LEU A 103 -10.54 1.82 0.45
CA LEU A 103 -9.34 1.12 0.02
C LEU A 103 -9.67 0.11 -1.10
N PRO A 104 -9.06 0.24 -2.28
CA PRO A 104 -9.31 -0.67 -3.39
C PRO A 104 -8.68 -2.04 -3.12
N LEU A 105 -9.45 -3.10 -3.31
CA LEU A 105 -8.99 -4.48 -3.21
C LEU A 105 -9.05 -5.16 -4.58
N LEU A 106 -8.11 -6.05 -4.85
CA LEU A 106 -8.16 -6.97 -5.96
C LEU A 106 -9.39 -7.89 -5.84
N ARG A 107 -9.91 -8.32 -6.98
CA ARG A 107 -11.11 -9.16 -7.03
C ARG A 107 -10.92 -10.45 -6.24
N GLY A 108 -11.88 -10.75 -5.36
CA GLY A 108 -11.91 -11.98 -4.55
C GLY A 108 -11.11 -11.92 -3.24
N VAL A 109 -10.30 -10.88 -3.00
CA VAL A 109 -9.44 -10.76 -1.80
C VAL A 109 -10.24 -10.94 -0.51
N ARG A 110 -11.35 -10.22 -0.35
CA ARG A 110 -12.20 -10.31 0.86
C ARG A 110 -12.65 -11.75 1.13
N GLY A 111 -13.17 -12.44 0.10
CA GLY A 111 -13.63 -13.81 0.26
C GLY A 111 -12.53 -14.81 0.64
N TYR A 112 -11.31 -14.65 0.15
CA TYR A 112 -10.17 -15.48 0.57
C TYR A 112 -9.70 -15.13 1.98
N PHE A 113 -9.72 -13.87 2.34
CA PHE A 113 -9.44 -13.40 3.70
C PHE A 113 -10.42 -14.00 4.71
N ASP A 114 -11.72 -13.95 4.41
CA ASP A 114 -12.81 -14.41 5.30
C ASP A 114 -12.74 -15.94 5.58
N ILE A 115 -12.18 -16.71 4.66
CA ILE A 115 -11.92 -18.16 4.87
C ILE A 115 -10.52 -18.46 5.43
N GLY A 116 -9.79 -17.43 5.88
CA GLY A 116 -8.53 -17.58 6.60
C GLY A 116 -7.29 -17.78 5.72
N LEU A 117 -7.35 -17.52 4.40
CA LEU A 117 -6.19 -17.61 3.51
C LEU A 117 -5.29 -16.37 3.66
N ILE A 118 -4.68 -16.23 4.83
CA ILE A 118 -3.88 -15.07 5.23
C ILE A 118 -2.41 -15.47 5.27
N PRO A 119 -1.50 -14.73 4.60
CA PRO A 119 -0.07 -15.01 4.65
C PRO A 119 0.50 -14.80 6.06
N ALA A 120 1.44 -15.64 6.48
CA ALA A 120 2.06 -15.53 7.81
C ALA A 120 2.68 -14.14 8.08
N GLY A 121 3.22 -13.50 7.05
CA GLY A 121 3.76 -12.13 7.15
C GLY A 121 2.72 -11.09 7.57
N ALA A 122 1.43 -11.30 7.29
CA ALA A 122 0.38 -10.38 7.73
C ALA A 122 0.26 -10.34 9.25
N TYR A 123 0.36 -11.48 9.92
CA TYR A 123 0.33 -11.56 11.40
C TYR A 123 1.55 -10.88 12.02
N GLN A 124 2.74 -11.08 11.45
CA GLN A 124 3.97 -10.43 11.92
C GLN A 124 3.87 -8.90 11.77
N ASN A 125 3.39 -8.43 10.63
CA ASN A 125 3.18 -7.00 10.39
C ASN A 125 2.11 -6.43 11.33
N TYR A 126 1.02 -7.15 11.57
CA TYR A 126 -0.05 -6.75 12.50
C TYR A 126 0.50 -6.55 13.91
N GLU A 127 1.26 -7.52 14.44
CA GLU A 127 1.87 -7.42 15.78
C GLU A 127 2.87 -6.27 15.86
N PHE A 128 3.60 -5.97 14.79
CA PHE A 128 4.49 -4.83 14.71
C PHE A 128 3.73 -3.49 14.78
N ILE A 129 2.62 -3.36 14.05
CA ILE A 129 1.80 -2.15 14.04
C ILE A 129 1.06 -1.98 15.38
N LYS A 130 0.54 -3.07 15.95
CA LYS A 130 -0.21 -3.08 17.21
C LYS A 130 0.57 -2.48 18.38
N LYS A 131 1.90 -2.61 18.39
CA LYS A 131 2.78 -1.95 19.38
C LYS A 131 2.64 -0.43 19.40
N SER A 132 2.33 0.19 18.27
CA SER A 132 2.16 1.65 18.13
C SER A 132 0.69 2.07 18.08
N CYS A 133 -0.21 1.13 17.82
CA CYS A 133 -1.65 1.33 17.73
C CYS A 133 -2.37 0.21 18.51
N PRO A 134 -2.43 0.26 19.87
CA PRO A 134 -2.99 -0.82 20.69
C PRO A 134 -4.47 -1.14 20.41
N HIS A 135 -5.22 -0.18 19.86
CA HIS A 135 -6.65 -0.33 19.51
C HIS A 135 -6.90 -0.86 18.10
N LEU A 136 -5.85 -1.34 17.42
CA LEU A 136 -5.96 -1.91 16.09
C LEU A 136 -6.88 -3.15 16.11
N GLN A 137 -7.90 -3.14 15.26
CA GLN A 137 -8.87 -4.23 15.17
C GLN A 137 -8.34 -5.37 14.29
N GLU A 138 -8.80 -6.60 14.53
CA GLU A 138 -8.34 -7.79 13.79
C GLU A 138 -8.70 -7.76 12.29
N ASN A 139 -9.81 -7.13 11.91
CA ASN A 139 -10.18 -6.96 10.49
C ASN A 139 -9.14 -6.16 9.69
N THR A 140 -8.32 -5.35 10.35
CA THR A 140 -7.21 -4.62 9.73
C THR A 140 -6.04 -5.50 9.32
N LEU A 141 -6.02 -6.77 9.74
CA LEU A 141 -5.02 -7.78 9.35
C LEU A 141 -4.90 -7.92 7.83
N LEU A 142 -6.01 -7.73 7.10
CA LEU A 142 -6.01 -7.67 5.63
C LEU A 142 -5.01 -6.63 5.10
N PHE A 143 -4.98 -5.45 5.70
CA PHE A 143 -4.11 -4.33 5.30
C PHE A 143 -2.67 -4.43 5.81
N CYS A 144 -2.40 -5.43 6.66
CA CYS A 144 -1.06 -5.85 7.06
C CYS A 144 -0.48 -6.91 6.12
N SER A 145 -1.27 -7.42 5.16
CA SER A 145 -0.82 -8.43 4.20
C SER A 145 0.34 -7.90 3.35
N PRO A 146 1.44 -8.66 3.22
CA PRO A 146 2.53 -8.31 2.29
C PRO A 146 2.04 -8.16 0.86
N GLU A 147 2.58 -7.19 0.15
CA GLU A 147 2.32 -6.98 -1.29
C GLU A 147 3.58 -7.28 -2.11
N THR A 148 3.42 -7.89 -3.27
CA THR A 148 4.48 -8.08 -4.27
C THR A 148 4.23 -7.11 -5.42
N SER A 149 5.19 -6.26 -5.73
CA SER A 149 5.03 -5.22 -6.76
C SER A 149 3.78 -4.34 -6.51
N GLY A 150 3.53 -3.97 -5.28
CA GLY A 150 2.39 -3.13 -4.92
C GLY A 150 2.47 -1.72 -5.51
N GLY A 151 1.49 -0.89 -5.19
CA GLY A 151 1.40 0.49 -5.65
C GLY A 151 2.30 1.44 -4.87
N LEU A 152 2.15 2.73 -5.16
CA LEU A 152 2.75 3.81 -4.41
C LEU A 152 1.71 4.42 -3.47
N LEU A 153 2.18 4.89 -2.32
CA LEU A 153 1.53 5.84 -1.44
C LEU A 153 2.11 7.22 -1.75
N ILE A 154 1.27 8.13 -2.21
CA ILE A 154 1.68 9.47 -2.61
C ILE A 154 0.94 10.46 -1.71
N ALA A 155 1.67 11.17 -0.83
CA ALA A 155 1.14 12.20 0.04
C ALA A 155 1.35 13.59 -0.58
N LEU A 156 0.28 14.36 -0.72
CA LEU A 156 0.32 15.70 -1.29
C LEU A 156 -0.91 16.50 -0.85
N ASP A 157 -0.86 17.82 -0.99
CA ASP A 157 -2.01 18.68 -0.68
C ASP A 157 -3.24 18.31 -1.53
N GLU A 158 -4.43 18.55 -0.99
CA GLU A 158 -5.71 18.13 -1.59
C GLU A 158 -5.92 18.70 -3.01
N LYS A 159 -5.47 19.93 -3.27
CA LYS A 159 -5.61 20.56 -4.60
C LYS A 159 -4.79 19.81 -5.65
N ASN A 160 -3.53 19.50 -5.32
CA ASN A 160 -2.64 18.73 -6.21
C ASN A 160 -3.12 17.28 -6.35
N ALA A 161 -3.66 16.66 -5.29
CA ALA A 161 -4.25 15.33 -5.36
C ALA A 161 -5.41 15.28 -6.35
N ASN A 162 -6.34 16.22 -6.26
CA ASN A 162 -7.47 16.34 -7.19
C ASN A 162 -7.03 16.58 -8.65
N ALA A 163 -5.92 17.28 -8.86
CA ALA A 163 -5.34 17.48 -10.18
C ALA A 163 -4.61 16.24 -10.73
N LEU A 164 -3.96 15.46 -9.85
CA LEU A 164 -3.26 14.23 -10.21
C LEU A 164 -4.22 13.11 -10.61
N LEU A 165 -5.42 13.07 -10.04
CA LEU A 165 -6.44 12.06 -10.31
C LEU A 165 -7.24 12.30 -11.61
N LYS A 166 -7.10 13.44 -12.25
CA LYS A 166 -7.69 13.78 -13.56
C LYS A 166 -6.78 13.40 -14.71
#